data_240947fd6d0642393adc8a8b09d18583
#
_entry.id   240947fd6d0642393adc8a8b09d18583
#
_cell.length_a   1.000
_cell.length_b   1.000
_cell.length_c   1.000
_cell.angle_alpha   90.00
_cell.angle_beta   90.00
_cell.angle_gamma   90.00
#
_symmetry.space_group_name_H-M   'P 1'
#
loop_
_entity.id
_entity.type
_entity.pdbx_description
1 polymer ?
#
loop_
_entity_poly.entity_id
_entity_poly.type
_entity_poly.pdbx_seq_one_letter_code
_entity_poly.pdbx_strand_id
1 'polypeptide(L)'
;MIELKNLTIGYQQKNNEKVVASDINATLHSGRLTCLIGANGIGKSTLLRTLSAFQSPLAGEITIQNPSHAPILISARPMTRSQEKVLSRLIGVVLTEKPDVQNMTVFELVGLGRSPYTGFWGRLNNDDKQIVAESLQLVGIESLKDRLIQTLSDGERQKTMIAKALAQQTPVIYLDEPTAFLDYPSKVEMLTLLRRLARETEKTIFLSTHDMELALQIADELWLMTKDTSDATDLIIGTPIELATNGSLSHFIDRPGIHLDPKTLTIKVTNCQ
;
A
#
# COMPACT_ATOMS: atom_id res chain seq x y z
N MET A 1 4.45 9.52 -10.08
CA MET A 1 4.05 10.55 -9.12
C MET A 1 2.54 10.58 -9.02
N ILE A 2 2.00 10.61 -7.80
CA ILE A 2 0.56 10.72 -7.53
C ILE A 2 0.36 11.95 -6.66
N GLU A 3 -0.57 12.81 -7.06
CA GLU A 3 -0.86 14.05 -6.36
C GLU A 3 -2.30 14.04 -5.86
N LEU A 4 -2.49 14.38 -4.59
CA LEU A 4 -3.78 14.53 -3.94
C LEU A 4 -4.03 16.04 -3.71
N LYS A 5 -5.19 16.53 -4.12
CA LYS A 5 -5.59 17.95 -3.97
C LYS A 5 -6.92 18.06 -3.28
N ASN A 6 -6.90 18.68 -2.10
CA ASN A 6 -8.09 18.94 -1.27
C ASN A 6 -8.98 17.72 -1.14
N LEU A 7 -8.33 16.54 -0.99
CA LEU A 7 -9.02 15.26 -1.02
C LEU A 7 -9.81 15.07 0.27
N THR A 8 -11.10 14.78 0.13
CA THR A 8 -11.99 14.38 1.22
C THR A 8 -12.41 12.94 1.03
N ILE A 9 -12.15 12.10 2.02
CA ILE A 9 -12.48 10.68 2.01
C ILE A 9 -13.57 10.36 3.04
N GLY A 10 -14.40 9.37 2.73
CA GLY A 10 -15.50 8.98 3.61
C GLY A 10 -16.48 8.08 2.90
N TYR A 11 -17.67 7.94 3.46
CA TYR A 11 -18.73 7.07 2.96
C TYR A 11 -19.99 7.84 2.65
N GLN A 12 -20.55 7.60 1.47
CA GLN A 12 -21.86 8.14 1.11
C GLN A 12 -22.95 7.24 1.67
N GLN A 13 -23.74 7.72 2.59
CA GLN A 13 -24.93 7.06 3.14
C GLN A 13 -26.17 7.70 2.53
N LYS A 14 -27.30 6.96 2.43
CA LYS A 14 -28.53 7.36 1.70
C LYS A 14 -28.97 8.82 1.93
N ASN A 15 -28.71 9.43 3.08
CA ASN A 15 -29.10 10.80 3.41
C ASN A 15 -27.98 11.64 4.10
N ASN A 16 -26.80 11.07 4.34
CA ASN A 16 -25.69 11.74 5.01
C ASN A 16 -24.36 11.29 4.46
N GLU A 17 -23.38 12.17 4.44
CA GLU A 17 -21.99 11.84 4.21
C GLU A 17 -21.27 11.65 5.55
N LYS A 18 -20.57 10.52 5.70
CA LYS A 18 -19.67 10.32 6.82
C LYS A 18 -18.26 10.65 6.35
N VAL A 19 -17.80 11.86 6.62
CA VAL A 19 -16.42 12.27 6.36
C VAL A 19 -15.48 11.53 7.33
N VAL A 20 -14.40 10.98 6.82
CA VAL A 20 -13.35 10.31 7.59
C VAL A 20 -12.13 11.22 7.72
N ALA A 21 -11.71 11.85 6.63
CA ALA A 21 -10.68 12.88 6.63
C ALA A 21 -10.94 13.85 5.48
N SER A 22 -10.58 15.12 5.65
CA SER A 22 -10.75 16.18 4.66
C SER A 22 -9.47 16.95 4.42
N ASP A 23 -9.45 17.74 3.34
CA ASP A 23 -8.37 18.66 2.98
C ASP A 23 -6.99 17.99 2.86
N ILE A 24 -6.96 16.70 2.49
CA ILE A 24 -5.72 15.97 2.29
C ILE A 24 -5.01 16.52 1.04
N ASN A 25 -3.84 17.11 1.24
CA ASN A 25 -2.94 17.57 0.19
C ASN A 25 -1.61 16.82 0.34
N ALA A 26 -1.26 15.99 -0.63
CA ALA A 26 -0.12 15.10 -0.51
C ALA A 26 0.42 14.67 -1.89
N THR A 27 1.66 14.21 -1.91
CA THR A 27 2.28 13.65 -3.11
C THR A 27 2.99 12.35 -2.77
N LEU A 28 2.73 11.29 -3.54
CA LEU A 28 3.47 10.05 -3.49
C LEU A 28 4.54 10.03 -4.58
N HIS A 29 5.75 9.73 -4.20
CA HIS A 29 6.93 9.73 -5.07
C HIS A 29 7.30 8.32 -5.53
N SER A 30 7.81 8.19 -6.77
CA SER A 30 8.41 6.94 -7.26
C SER A 30 9.73 6.64 -6.56
N GLY A 31 10.12 5.37 -6.54
CA GLY A 31 11.35 4.91 -5.93
C GLY A 31 11.35 4.92 -4.40
N ARG A 32 10.21 5.19 -3.77
CA ARG A 32 10.07 5.28 -2.30
C ARG A 32 9.07 4.29 -1.76
N LEU A 33 9.38 3.79 -0.56
CA LEU A 33 8.45 3.08 0.30
C LEU A 33 7.79 4.09 1.25
N THR A 34 6.51 4.37 1.05
CA THR A 34 5.70 5.22 1.94
C THR A 34 4.83 4.34 2.82
N CYS A 35 4.90 4.53 4.13
CA CYS A 35 4.08 3.81 5.11
C CYS A 35 3.01 4.72 5.72
N LEU A 36 1.75 4.28 5.64
CA LEU A 36 0.60 4.90 6.29
C LEU A 36 0.43 4.29 7.68
N ILE A 37 0.59 5.09 8.71
CA ILE A 37 0.40 4.70 10.10
C ILE A 37 -0.69 5.55 10.77
N GLY A 38 -1.30 5.01 11.81
CA GLY A 38 -2.39 5.67 12.55
C GLY A 38 -3.18 4.66 13.37
N ALA A 39 -3.99 5.15 14.28
CA ALA A 39 -4.83 4.31 15.16
C ALA A 39 -5.81 3.44 14.37
N ASN A 40 -6.32 2.37 15.01
CA ASN A 40 -7.36 1.54 14.39
C ASN A 40 -8.64 2.35 14.20
N GLY A 41 -9.27 2.18 13.04
CA GLY A 41 -10.52 2.87 12.70
C GLY A 41 -10.34 4.34 12.29
N ILE A 42 -9.11 4.89 12.23
CA ILE A 42 -8.88 6.30 11.88
C ILE A 42 -9.15 6.60 10.39
N GLY A 43 -9.18 5.58 9.53
CA GLY A 43 -9.46 5.76 8.10
C GLY A 43 -8.38 5.28 7.14
N LYS A 44 -7.33 4.58 7.60
CA LYS A 44 -6.24 4.07 6.75
C LYS A 44 -6.76 3.29 5.54
N SER A 45 -7.60 2.27 5.77
CA SER A 45 -8.17 1.46 4.69
C SER A 45 -9.14 2.27 3.81
N THR A 46 -9.81 3.29 4.36
CA THR A 46 -10.65 4.21 3.55
C THR A 46 -9.79 5.02 2.59
N LEU A 47 -8.67 5.59 3.08
CA LEU A 47 -7.73 6.31 2.24
C LEU A 47 -7.17 5.39 1.15
N LEU A 48 -6.71 4.19 1.52
CA LEU A 48 -6.14 3.23 0.58
C LEU A 48 -7.15 2.79 -0.49
N ARG A 49 -8.41 2.53 -0.11
CA ARG A 49 -9.50 2.22 -1.05
C ARG A 49 -9.78 3.39 -2.01
N THR A 50 -9.73 4.62 -1.50
CA THR A 50 -9.93 5.83 -2.33
C THR A 50 -8.76 6.02 -3.31
N LEU A 51 -7.51 5.86 -2.85
CA LEU A 51 -6.32 5.90 -3.71
C LEU A 51 -6.34 4.83 -4.80
N SER A 52 -6.89 3.65 -4.50
CA SER A 52 -7.03 2.52 -5.43
C SER A 52 -8.24 2.64 -6.35
N ALA A 53 -9.04 3.71 -6.22
CA ALA A 53 -10.31 3.91 -6.91
C ALA A 53 -11.37 2.80 -6.68
N PHE A 54 -11.23 2.00 -5.61
CA PHE A 54 -12.30 1.09 -5.17
C PHE A 54 -13.46 1.83 -4.53
N GLN A 55 -13.21 3.10 -4.16
CA GLN A 55 -14.19 4.01 -3.61
C GLN A 55 -13.91 5.40 -4.16
N SER A 56 -14.95 6.10 -4.60
CA SER A 56 -14.82 7.51 -5.03
C SER A 56 -14.55 8.41 -3.81
N PRO A 57 -13.72 9.45 -3.94
CA PRO A 57 -13.62 10.48 -2.93
C PRO A 57 -14.95 11.24 -2.79
N LEU A 58 -15.21 11.83 -1.63
CA LEU A 58 -16.37 12.71 -1.42
C LEU A 58 -16.14 14.08 -2.06
N ALA A 59 -14.91 14.61 -1.99
CA ALA A 59 -14.49 15.84 -2.65
C ALA A 59 -12.99 15.81 -2.98
N GLY A 60 -12.52 16.78 -3.76
CA GLY A 60 -11.14 16.86 -4.22
C GLY A 60 -10.82 15.87 -5.33
N GLU A 61 -9.53 15.68 -5.59
CA GLU A 61 -9.06 14.88 -6.71
C GLU A 61 -7.74 14.18 -6.44
N ILE A 62 -7.52 13.05 -7.11
CA ILE A 62 -6.26 12.32 -7.15
C ILE A 62 -5.80 12.29 -8.60
N THR A 63 -4.64 12.83 -8.87
CA THR A 63 -4.01 12.80 -10.20
C THR A 63 -2.90 11.78 -10.23
N ILE A 64 -3.01 10.79 -11.13
CA ILE A 64 -1.99 9.77 -11.35
C ILE A 64 -1.28 10.09 -12.66
N GLN A 65 0.01 10.38 -12.59
CA GLN A 65 0.83 10.62 -13.77
C GLN A 65 0.98 9.32 -14.57
N ASN A 66 0.69 9.41 -15.86
CA ASN A 66 0.85 8.31 -16.78
C ASN A 66 2.02 8.61 -17.70
N PRO A 67 3.13 7.82 -17.67
CA PRO A 67 4.30 8.11 -18.51
C PRO A 67 4.04 8.16 -20.01
N SER A 68 3.00 7.45 -20.47
CA SER A 68 2.73 7.26 -21.90
C SER A 68 1.50 8.00 -22.42
N HIS A 69 0.66 8.56 -21.53
CA HIS A 69 -0.62 9.17 -21.89
C HIS A 69 -0.95 10.34 -20.96
N ALA A 70 -2.12 10.96 -21.18
CA ALA A 70 -2.64 11.97 -20.27
C ALA A 70 -2.80 11.40 -18.84
N PRO A 71 -2.61 12.22 -17.79
CA PRO A 71 -2.84 11.84 -16.41
C PRO A 71 -4.25 11.29 -16.21
N ILE A 72 -4.39 10.32 -15.30
CA ILE A 72 -5.72 9.84 -14.85
C ILE A 72 -6.14 10.64 -13.64
N LEU A 73 -7.36 11.15 -13.70
CA LEU A 73 -8.01 11.87 -12.62
C LEU A 73 -9.06 10.98 -11.95
N ILE A 74 -8.93 10.76 -10.64
CA ILE A 74 -9.93 10.12 -9.79
C ILE A 74 -10.60 11.24 -8.97
N SER A 75 -11.92 11.36 -9.09
CA SER A 75 -12.72 12.38 -8.39
C SER A 75 -14.05 11.78 -7.94
N ALA A 76 -14.92 12.56 -7.35
CA ALA A 76 -16.26 12.14 -6.98
C ALA A 76 -17.12 11.68 -8.18
N ARG A 77 -16.71 11.97 -9.42
CA ARG A 77 -17.40 11.51 -10.62
C ARG A 77 -17.05 10.06 -10.91
N PRO A 78 -18.04 9.21 -11.26
CA PRO A 78 -17.78 7.84 -11.66
C PRO A 78 -16.84 7.76 -12.87
N MET A 79 -15.91 6.83 -12.83
CA MET A 79 -15.02 6.57 -13.95
C MET A 79 -15.74 5.84 -15.07
N THR A 80 -15.31 6.09 -16.30
CA THR A 80 -15.74 5.32 -17.48
C THR A 80 -14.97 3.98 -17.52
N ARG A 81 -15.54 2.95 -18.18
CA ARG A 81 -14.85 1.67 -18.40
C ARG A 81 -13.49 1.81 -19.08
N SER A 82 -13.32 2.82 -19.92
CA SER A 82 -12.05 3.11 -20.57
C SER A 82 -11.01 3.58 -19.55
N GLN A 83 -11.40 4.45 -18.62
CA GLN A 83 -10.51 4.93 -17.53
C GLN A 83 -10.16 3.79 -16.57
N GLU A 84 -11.13 2.95 -16.20
CA GLU A 84 -10.88 1.76 -15.37
C GLU A 84 -9.84 0.82 -16.00
N LYS A 85 -9.93 0.59 -17.31
CA LYS A 85 -8.98 -0.24 -18.05
C LYS A 85 -7.57 0.39 -18.07
N VAL A 86 -7.46 1.70 -18.18
CA VAL A 86 -6.16 2.39 -18.07
C VAL A 86 -5.66 2.31 -16.64
N LEU A 87 -6.51 2.54 -15.65
CA LEU A 87 -6.15 2.50 -14.24
C LEU A 87 -5.61 1.12 -13.82
N SER A 88 -6.20 0.02 -14.33
CA SER A 88 -5.69 -1.34 -14.06
C SER A 88 -4.26 -1.60 -14.57
N ARG A 89 -3.71 -0.72 -15.40
CA ARG A 89 -2.32 -0.72 -15.84
C ARG A 89 -1.43 0.28 -15.10
N LEU A 90 -2.02 1.08 -14.21
CA LEU A 90 -1.30 2.09 -13.41
C LEU A 90 -1.22 1.71 -11.95
N ILE A 91 -2.20 1.00 -11.41
CA ILE A 91 -2.28 0.64 -10.00
C ILE A 91 -2.37 -0.87 -9.83
N GLY A 92 -1.45 -1.45 -9.09
CA GLY A 92 -1.55 -2.79 -8.50
C GLY A 92 -2.00 -2.68 -7.05
N VAL A 93 -2.82 -3.63 -6.60
CA VAL A 93 -3.33 -3.64 -5.21
C VAL A 93 -3.13 -5.01 -4.60
N VAL A 94 -2.61 -5.04 -3.38
CA VAL A 94 -2.52 -6.22 -2.52
C VAL A 94 -3.35 -5.94 -1.28
N LEU A 95 -4.44 -6.69 -1.09
CA LEU A 95 -5.33 -6.56 0.06
C LEU A 95 -4.89 -7.50 1.18
N THR A 96 -5.28 -7.18 2.41
CA THR A 96 -5.08 -8.03 3.60
C THR A 96 -5.84 -9.36 3.50
N GLU A 97 -6.98 -9.35 2.82
CA GLU A 97 -7.81 -10.54 2.64
C GLU A 97 -7.07 -11.57 1.80
N LYS A 98 -6.98 -12.79 2.33
CA LYS A 98 -6.37 -13.91 1.64
C LYS A 98 -7.36 -14.45 0.60
N PRO A 99 -6.99 -14.52 -0.70
CA PRO A 99 -7.86 -15.15 -1.68
C PRO A 99 -8.01 -16.64 -1.33
N ASP A 100 -9.26 -17.09 -1.18
CA ASP A 100 -9.59 -18.52 -1.04
C ASP A 100 -9.52 -19.19 -2.43
N VAL A 101 -8.29 -19.46 -2.87
CA VAL A 101 -8.03 -20.08 -4.16
C VAL A 101 -7.55 -21.49 -3.92
N GLN A 102 -8.32 -22.47 -4.40
CA GLN A 102 -7.96 -23.90 -4.31
C GLN A 102 -7.41 -24.41 -5.65
N ASN A 103 -6.50 -25.37 -5.57
CA ASN A 103 -5.95 -26.06 -6.75
C ASN A 103 -5.26 -25.17 -7.80
N MET A 104 -4.76 -24.02 -7.39
CA MET A 104 -3.98 -23.12 -8.25
C MET A 104 -2.51 -23.11 -7.80
N THR A 105 -1.61 -23.17 -8.75
CA THR A 105 -0.17 -23.04 -8.50
C THR A 105 0.22 -21.59 -8.27
N VAL A 106 1.40 -21.38 -7.68
CA VAL A 106 2.01 -20.05 -7.52
C VAL A 106 2.15 -19.35 -8.87
N PHE A 107 2.62 -20.07 -9.91
CA PHE A 107 2.77 -19.52 -11.25
C PHE A 107 1.44 -19.05 -11.85
N GLU A 108 0.40 -19.85 -11.71
CA GLU A 108 -0.95 -19.50 -12.21
C GLU A 108 -1.51 -18.27 -11.48
N LEU A 109 -1.38 -18.20 -10.14
CA LEU A 109 -1.86 -17.05 -9.38
C LEU A 109 -1.11 -15.76 -9.77
N VAL A 110 0.22 -15.81 -9.90
CA VAL A 110 1.01 -14.66 -10.35
C VAL A 110 0.65 -14.28 -11.78
N GLY A 111 0.37 -15.25 -12.65
CA GLY A 111 -0.11 -15.06 -14.01
C GLY A 111 -1.42 -14.25 -14.09
N LEU A 112 -2.29 -14.30 -13.08
CA LEU A 112 -3.48 -13.44 -13.03
C LEU A 112 -3.13 -11.95 -13.01
N GLY A 113 -1.92 -11.58 -12.58
CA GLY A 113 -1.43 -10.21 -12.67
C GLY A 113 -1.37 -9.67 -14.11
N ARG A 114 -1.30 -10.58 -15.10
CA ARG A 114 -1.30 -10.22 -16.52
C ARG A 114 -2.71 -9.97 -17.11
N SER A 115 -3.79 -10.12 -16.32
CA SER A 115 -5.17 -9.92 -16.79
C SER A 115 -5.42 -8.62 -17.54
N PRO A 116 -4.82 -7.44 -17.21
CA PRO A 116 -5.00 -6.21 -17.99
C PRO A 116 -4.41 -6.25 -19.41
N TYR A 117 -3.59 -7.25 -19.71
CA TYR A 117 -2.86 -7.39 -20.98
C TYR A 117 -3.30 -8.61 -21.78
N THR A 118 -3.89 -9.61 -21.12
CA THR A 118 -4.42 -10.82 -21.79
C THR A 118 -5.81 -10.56 -22.36
N GLY A 119 -6.16 -11.32 -23.42
CA GLY A 119 -7.50 -11.26 -24.01
C GLY A 119 -8.56 -11.94 -23.11
N PHE A 120 -9.77 -12.07 -23.66
CA PHE A 120 -10.93 -12.63 -22.95
C PHE A 120 -10.67 -14.02 -22.32
N TRP A 121 -9.84 -14.83 -22.94
CA TRP A 121 -9.51 -16.18 -22.47
C TRP A 121 -8.40 -16.22 -21.43
N GLY A 122 -7.79 -15.08 -21.06
CA GLY A 122 -6.74 -15.02 -20.05
C GLY A 122 -5.45 -15.82 -20.38
N ARG A 123 -5.24 -16.20 -21.65
CA ARG A 123 -4.07 -17.00 -22.05
C ARG A 123 -2.80 -16.18 -22.01
N LEU A 124 -1.79 -16.67 -21.27
CA LEU A 124 -0.48 -16.08 -21.20
C LEU A 124 0.32 -16.44 -22.46
N ASN A 125 0.87 -15.42 -23.13
CA ASN A 125 1.87 -15.59 -24.19
C ASN A 125 3.27 -15.83 -23.58
N ASN A 126 4.30 -15.96 -24.41
CA ASN A 126 5.67 -16.21 -23.91
C ASN A 126 6.22 -15.02 -23.11
N ASP A 127 5.94 -13.78 -23.53
CA ASP A 127 6.38 -12.57 -22.81
C ASP A 127 5.69 -12.48 -21.44
N ASP A 128 4.39 -12.79 -21.37
CA ASP A 128 3.68 -12.84 -20.10
C ASP A 128 4.26 -13.88 -19.14
N LYS A 129 4.62 -15.07 -19.65
CA LYS A 129 5.26 -16.13 -18.84
C LYS A 129 6.63 -15.70 -18.33
N GLN A 130 7.41 -14.99 -19.14
CA GLN A 130 8.69 -14.44 -18.74
C GLN A 130 8.52 -13.39 -17.62
N ILE A 131 7.57 -12.47 -17.77
CA ILE A 131 7.26 -11.46 -16.74
C ILE A 131 6.84 -12.11 -15.43
N VAL A 132 6.06 -13.19 -15.49
CA VAL A 132 5.68 -13.97 -14.30
C VAL A 132 6.93 -14.57 -13.63
N ALA A 133 7.81 -15.20 -14.39
CA ALA A 133 9.05 -15.79 -13.88
C ALA A 133 9.97 -14.73 -13.24
N GLU A 134 10.18 -13.60 -13.89
CA GLU A 134 10.94 -12.46 -13.37
C GLU A 134 10.32 -11.92 -12.07
N SER A 135 8.98 -11.81 -12.01
CA SER A 135 8.28 -11.37 -10.80
C SER A 135 8.49 -12.33 -9.63
N LEU A 136 8.49 -13.63 -9.87
CA LEU A 136 8.79 -14.66 -8.85
C LEU A 136 10.24 -14.55 -8.36
N GLN A 137 11.18 -14.31 -9.27
CA GLN A 137 12.59 -14.13 -8.96
C GLN A 137 12.82 -12.87 -8.11
N LEU A 138 12.20 -11.75 -8.43
CA LEU A 138 12.31 -10.48 -7.69
C LEU A 138 11.92 -10.61 -6.22
N VAL A 139 10.92 -11.45 -5.91
CA VAL A 139 10.49 -11.71 -4.52
C VAL A 139 11.15 -12.94 -3.89
N GLY A 140 11.99 -13.67 -4.64
CA GLY A 140 12.78 -14.79 -4.14
C GLY A 140 11.98 -16.09 -3.90
N ILE A 141 10.93 -16.34 -4.69
CA ILE A 141 10.08 -17.55 -4.57
C ILE A 141 9.99 -18.36 -5.88
N GLU A 142 10.94 -18.22 -6.78
CA GLU A 142 10.94 -18.94 -8.06
C GLU A 142 10.85 -20.46 -7.89
N SER A 143 11.51 -21.01 -6.86
CA SER A 143 11.49 -22.44 -6.53
C SER A 143 10.09 -22.95 -6.14
N LEU A 144 9.17 -22.07 -5.81
CA LEU A 144 7.80 -22.40 -5.38
C LEU A 144 6.78 -22.37 -6.53
N LYS A 145 7.19 -22.04 -7.76
CA LYS A 145 6.31 -21.78 -8.90
C LYS A 145 5.23 -22.84 -9.16
N ASP A 146 5.58 -24.12 -8.96
CA ASP A 146 4.72 -25.26 -9.23
C ASP A 146 3.97 -25.74 -7.97
N ARG A 147 4.21 -25.12 -6.79
CA ARG A 147 3.50 -25.47 -5.56
C ARG A 147 2.09 -24.89 -5.56
N LEU A 148 1.17 -25.61 -4.93
CA LEU A 148 -0.21 -25.17 -4.74
C LEU A 148 -0.27 -24.09 -3.64
N ILE A 149 -1.08 -23.04 -3.87
CA ILE A 149 -1.22 -21.89 -2.96
C ILE A 149 -1.62 -22.30 -1.55
N GLN A 150 -2.50 -23.30 -1.42
CA GLN A 150 -2.96 -23.79 -0.11
C GLN A 150 -1.86 -24.46 0.73
N THR A 151 -0.72 -24.83 0.12
CA THR A 151 0.41 -25.48 0.82
C THR A 151 1.48 -24.48 1.27
N LEU A 152 1.29 -23.19 0.99
CA LEU A 152 2.26 -22.14 1.32
C LEU A 152 2.10 -21.68 2.76
N SER A 153 3.22 -21.31 3.39
CA SER A 153 3.21 -20.51 4.61
C SER A 153 2.63 -19.10 4.35
N ASP A 154 2.26 -18.39 5.41
CA ASP A 154 1.71 -17.03 5.26
C ASP A 154 2.71 -16.08 4.59
N GLY A 155 4.00 -16.16 4.91
CA GLY A 155 5.06 -15.37 4.28
C GLY A 155 5.24 -15.70 2.79
N GLU A 156 5.28 -16.97 2.42
CA GLU A 156 5.36 -17.42 1.01
C GLU A 156 4.12 -16.96 0.22
N ARG A 157 2.94 -17.05 0.83
CA ARG A 157 1.68 -16.59 0.24
C ARG A 157 1.70 -15.08 0.02
N GLN A 158 2.17 -14.33 1.01
CA GLN A 158 2.28 -12.87 0.88
C GLN A 158 3.27 -12.46 -0.21
N LYS A 159 4.45 -13.10 -0.29
CA LYS A 159 5.39 -12.92 -1.39
C LYS A 159 4.75 -13.23 -2.76
N THR A 160 3.91 -14.27 -2.83
CA THR A 160 3.17 -14.61 -4.05
C THR A 160 2.19 -13.51 -4.47
N MET A 161 1.49 -12.90 -3.51
CA MET A 161 0.59 -11.76 -3.80
C MET A 161 1.35 -10.53 -4.30
N ILE A 162 2.53 -10.27 -3.75
CA ILE A 162 3.41 -9.20 -4.21
C ILE A 162 3.94 -9.51 -5.61
N ALA A 163 4.37 -10.75 -5.89
CA ALA A 163 4.77 -11.17 -7.23
C ALA A 163 3.66 -10.97 -8.26
N LYS A 164 2.39 -11.29 -7.90
CA LYS A 164 1.22 -11.01 -8.74
C LYS A 164 1.07 -9.52 -9.06
N ALA A 165 1.25 -8.65 -8.06
CA ALA A 165 1.20 -7.20 -8.25
C ALA A 165 2.36 -6.68 -9.12
N LEU A 166 3.56 -7.27 -8.99
CA LEU A 166 4.72 -6.97 -9.84
C LEU A 166 4.48 -7.40 -11.29
N ALA A 167 3.92 -8.60 -11.50
CA ALA A 167 3.60 -9.13 -12.83
C ALA A 167 2.59 -8.25 -13.58
N GLN A 168 1.78 -7.47 -12.88
CA GLN A 168 0.90 -6.48 -13.48
C GLN A 168 1.66 -5.31 -14.11
N GLN A 169 2.96 -5.13 -13.79
CA GLN A 169 3.85 -4.08 -14.33
C GLN A 169 3.31 -2.65 -14.15
N THR A 170 2.61 -2.40 -13.06
CA THR A 170 2.09 -1.08 -12.74
C THR A 170 3.17 -0.20 -12.12
N PRO A 171 3.18 1.14 -12.37
CA PRO A 171 4.09 2.07 -11.70
C PRO A 171 3.78 2.27 -10.22
N VAL A 172 2.58 1.90 -9.78
CA VAL A 172 2.12 2.09 -8.40
C VAL A 172 1.65 0.75 -7.83
N ILE A 173 2.02 0.47 -6.59
CA ILE A 173 1.53 -0.68 -5.82
C ILE A 173 1.05 -0.20 -4.45
N TYR A 174 -0.22 -0.44 -4.17
CA TYR A 174 -0.82 -0.24 -2.86
C TYR A 174 -0.94 -1.56 -2.11
N LEU A 175 -0.57 -1.59 -0.83
CA LEU A 175 -0.67 -2.77 0.01
C LEU A 175 -1.40 -2.42 1.31
N ASP A 176 -2.45 -3.18 1.61
CA ASP A 176 -3.18 -3.06 2.86
C ASP A 176 -2.66 -4.10 3.85
N GLU A 177 -1.93 -3.64 4.87
CA GLU A 177 -1.36 -4.46 5.95
C GLU A 177 -0.56 -5.69 5.47
N PRO A 178 0.47 -5.52 4.60
CA PRO A 178 1.16 -6.66 4.00
C PRO A 178 1.96 -7.51 5.00
N THR A 179 2.13 -7.05 6.23
CA THR A 179 2.81 -7.76 7.32
C THR A 179 1.87 -8.43 8.30
N ALA A 180 0.55 -8.35 8.08
CA ALA A 180 -0.43 -9.03 8.92
C ALA A 180 -0.18 -10.54 8.96
N PHE A 181 -0.31 -11.15 10.13
CA PHE A 181 -0.12 -12.58 10.37
C PHE A 181 1.32 -13.12 10.20
N LEU A 182 2.31 -12.26 9.99
CA LEU A 182 3.71 -12.65 9.93
C LEU A 182 4.38 -12.56 11.32
N ASP A 183 5.35 -13.42 11.58
CA ASP A 183 6.26 -13.26 12.71
C ASP A 183 7.22 -12.08 12.50
N TYR A 184 7.89 -11.64 13.56
CA TYR A 184 8.72 -10.44 13.51
C TYR A 184 9.85 -10.52 12.46
N PRO A 185 10.64 -11.62 12.35
CA PRO A 185 11.65 -11.74 11.30
C PRO A 185 11.06 -11.63 9.88
N SER A 186 9.94 -12.29 9.62
CA SER A 186 9.25 -12.25 8.33
C SER A 186 8.70 -10.86 8.00
N LYS A 187 8.24 -10.09 9.00
CA LYS A 187 7.83 -8.68 8.83
C LYS A 187 9.00 -7.80 8.38
N VAL A 188 10.16 -7.94 9.04
CA VAL A 188 11.38 -7.21 8.69
C VAL A 188 11.80 -7.54 7.25
N GLU A 189 11.84 -8.83 6.91
CA GLU A 189 12.18 -9.29 5.55
C GLU A 189 11.22 -8.72 4.52
N MET A 190 9.91 -8.74 4.80
CA MET A 190 8.87 -8.24 3.91
C MET A 190 9.00 -6.74 3.64
N LEU A 191 9.13 -5.93 4.68
CA LEU A 191 9.28 -4.47 4.50
C LEU A 191 10.60 -4.10 3.82
N THR A 192 11.68 -4.82 4.12
CA THR A 192 12.97 -4.66 3.45
C THR A 192 12.87 -5.01 1.97
N LEU A 193 12.17 -6.10 1.63
CA LEU A 193 11.88 -6.49 0.26
C LEU A 193 11.10 -5.38 -0.47
N LEU A 194 10.01 -4.87 0.13
CA LEU A 194 9.20 -3.81 -0.47
C LEU A 194 10.01 -2.53 -0.71
N ARG A 195 10.85 -2.14 0.25
CA ARG A 195 11.75 -0.98 0.08
C ARG A 195 12.74 -1.17 -1.07
N ARG A 196 13.36 -2.36 -1.13
CA ARG A 196 14.26 -2.72 -2.24
C ARG A 196 13.54 -2.66 -3.58
N LEU A 197 12.34 -3.28 -3.68
CA LEU A 197 11.53 -3.25 -4.89
C LEU A 197 11.18 -1.83 -5.31
N ALA A 198 10.79 -0.94 -4.38
CA ALA A 198 10.51 0.45 -4.70
C ALA A 198 11.70 1.11 -5.41
N ARG A 199 12.91 0.94 -4.86
CA ARG A 199 14.15 1.55 -5.36
C ARG A 199 14.65 0.93 -6.67
N GLU A 200 14.69 -0.40 -6.75
CA GLU A 200 15.22 -1.10 -7.93
C GLU A 200 14.30 -1.00 -9.14
N THR A 201 12.99 -0.89 -8.94
CA THR A 201 12.00 -0.83 -10.02
C THR A 201 11.38 0.55 -10.21
N GLU A 202 11.84 1.54 -9.46
CA GLU A 202 11.33 2.93 -9.46
C GLU A 202 9.80 3.04 -9.27
N LYS A 203 9.21 2.03 -8.64
CA LYS A 203 7.77 2.03 -8.36
C LYS A 203 7.44 2.89 -7.15
N THR A 204 6.25 3.47 -7.15
CA THR A 204 5.63 4.02 -5.95
C THR A 204 5.05 2.87 -5.15
N ILE A 205 5.58 2.59 -3.97
CA ILE A 205 5.04 1.58 -3.05
C ILE A 205 4.47 2.30 -1.83
N PHE A 206 3.16 2.16 -1.63
CA PHE A 206 2.45 2.74 -0.51
C PHE A 206 1.72 1.63 0.25
N LEU A 207 1.97 1.53 1.55
CA LEU A 207 1.35 0.50 2.38
C LEU A 207 0.75 1.06 3.68
N SER A 208 -0.34 0.46 4.14
CA SER A 208 -0.82 0.64 5.50
C SER A 208 -0.16 -0.39 6.43
N THR A 209 0.14 0.00 7.66
CA THR A 209 0.69 -0.93 8.66
C THR A 209 0.33 -0.52 10.08
N HIS A 210 0.27 -1.52 10.96
CA HIS A 210 0.22 -1.34 12.42
C HIS A 210 1.60 -1.51 13.07
N ASP A 211 2.59 -2.00 12.33
CA ASP A 211 3.96 -2.22 12.81
C ASP A 211 4.74 -0.90 12.81
N MET A 212 4.39 -0.02 13.75
CA MET A 212 4.94 1.34 13.81
C MET A 212 6.45 1.34 13.91
N GLU A 213 7.02 0.53 14.81
CA GLU A 213 8.47 0.50 15.03
C GLU A 213 9.24 0.10 13.76
N LEU A 214 8.72 -0.87 13.02
CA LEU A 214 9.31 -1.26 11.74
C LEU A 214 9.12 -0.17 10.67
N ALA A 215 7.98 0.50 10.63
CA ALA A 215 7.75 1.60 9.71
C ALA A 215 8.73 2.76 9.96
N LEU A 216 8.98 3.11 11.23
CA LEU A 216 9.96 4.14 11.60
C LEU A 216 11.38 3.83 11.12
N GLN A 217 11.77 2.56 11.11
CA GLN A 217 13.12 2.14 10.73
C GLN A 217 13.32 1.90 9.23
N ILE A 218 12.26 1.52 8.51
CA ILE A 218 12.39 1.03 7.14
C ILE A 218 11.77 1.99 6.12
N ALA A 219 10.72 2.74 6.45
CA ALA A 219 10.06 3.63 5.50
C ALA A 219 11.00 4.76 5.03
N ASP A 220 10.86 5.14 3.76
CA ASP A 220 11.49 6.35 3.23
C ASP A 220 10.64 7.60 3.58
N GLU A 221 9.32 7.42 3.70
CA GLU A 221 8.35 8.46 4.05
C GLU A 221 7.22 7.87 4.89
N LEU A 222 6.73 8.63 5.84
CA LEU A 222 5.59 8.28 6.68
C LEU A 222 4.42 9.22 6.41
N TRP A 223 3.24 8.64 6.32
CA TRP A 223 1.97 9.32 6.38
C TRP A 223 1.30 8.97 7.70
N LEU A 224 1.25 9.93 8.62
CA LEU A 224 0.73 9.75 9.96
C LEU A 224 -0.69 10.30 10.03
N MET A 225 -1.69 9.41 10.13
CA MET A 225 -3.07 9.81 10.39
C MET A 225 -3.30 9.96 11.88
N THR A 226 -3.66 11.15 12.31
CA THR A 226 -3.95 11.50 13.71
C THR A 226 -5.32 12.14 13.83
N LYS A 227 -5.86 12.23 15.04
CA LYS A 227 -7.00 13.09 15.33
C LYS A 227 -6.50 14.40 15.90
N ASP A 228 -7.07 15.49 15.41
CA ASP A 228 -6.86 16.81 15.99
C ASP A 228 -7.74 17.04 17.24
N THR A 229 -7.64 18.22 17.82
CA THR A 229 -8.43 18.61 19.00
C THR A 229 -9.94 18.69 18.73
N SER A 230 -10.35 18.75 17.48
CA SER A 230 -11.76 18.78 17.03
C SER A 230 -12.31 17.39 16.67
N ASP A 231 -11.54 16.32 16.92
CA ASP A 231 -11.82 14.93 16.52
C ASP A 231 -11.80 14.71 14.99
N ALA A 232 -11.36 15.71 14.21
CA ALA A 232 -11.13 15.55 12.78
C ALA A 232 -9.84 14.78 12.53
N THR A 233 -9.83 13.97 11.47
CA THR A 233 -8.61 13.24 11.08
C THR A 233 -7.71 14.15 10.25
N ASP A 234 -6.48 14.33 10.72
CA ASP A 234 -5.42 15.07 10.05
C ASP A 234 -4.36 14.11 9.50
N LEU A 235 -3.60 14.55 8.49
CA LEU A 235 -2.53 13.80 7.86
C LEU A 235 -1.22 14.57 7.92
N ILE A 236 -0.26 14.05 8.70
CA ILE A 236 1.08 14.62 8.83
C ILE A 236 2.04 13.77 7.99
N ILE A 237 2.83 14.43 7.13
CA ILE A 237 3.72 13.76 6.18
C ILE A 237 5.15 14.21 6.41
N GLY A 238 6.09 13.27 6.34
CA GLY A 238 7.52 13.54 6.42
C GLY A 238 8.34 12.26 6.50
N THR A 239 9.65 12.42 6.46
CA THR A 239 10.54 11.30 6.76
C THR A 239 10.46 10.94 8.26
N PRO A 240 10.78 9.70 8.65
CA PRO A 240 10.80 9.32 10.07
C PRO A 240 11.61 10.27 10.94
N ILE A 241 12.78 10.75 10.44
CA ILE A 241 13.67 11.67 11.16
C ILE A 241 13.03 13.05 11.31
N GLU A 242 12.42 13.60 10.25
CA GLU A 242 11.73 14.90 10.31
C GLU A 242 10.59 14.87 11.32
N LEU A 243 9.75 13.83 11.28
CA LEU A 243 8.62 13.68 12.18
C LEU A 243 9.02 13.40 13.64
N ALA A 244 10.18 12.78 13.86
CA ALA A 244 10.75 12.63 15.18
C ALA A 244 11.30 13.96 15.71
N THR A 245 11.99 14.73 14.84
CA THR A 245 12.65 15.98 15.23
C THR A 245 11.66 17.10 15.53
N ASN A 246 10.57 17.18 14.75
CA ASN A 246 9.52 18.20 14.95
C ASN A 246 8.51 17.83 16.05
N GLY A 247 8.66 16.65 16.68
CA GLY A 247 7.84 16.19 17.79
C GLY A 247 6.50 15.53 17.39
N SER A 248 6.15 15.47 16.10
CA SER A 248 4.89 14.86 15.64
C SER A 248 4.79 13.38 16.04
N LEU A 249 5.88 12.61 15.91
CA LEU A 249 5.91 11.22 16.33
C LEU A 249 5.81 11.06 17.85
N SER A 250 6.49 11.91 18.62
CA SER A 250 6.38 11.89 20.09
C SER A 250 4.95 12.19 20.53
N HIS A 251 4.29 13.19 19.92
CA HIS A 251 2.90 13.49 20.22
C HIS A 251 1.95 12.31 19.91
N PHE A 252 2.25 11.57 18.86
CA PHE A 252 1.46 10.41 18.46
C PHE A 252 1.73 9.16 19.32
N ILE A 253 3.00 8.92 19.70
CA ILE A 253 3.45 7.68 20.36
C ILE A 253 3.42 7.78 21.89
N ASP A 254 3.88 8.91 22.44
CA ASP A 254 4.16 9.03 23.88
C ASP A 254 2.89 8.89 24.72
N ARG A 255 2.99 8.02 25.71
CA ARG A 255 1.95 7.72 26.69
C ARG A 255 2.66 7.47 28.04
N PRO A 256 1.95 7.48 29.17
CA PRO A 256 2.56 7.07 30.46
C PRO A 256 3.25 5.71 30.32
N GLY A 257 4.57 5.70 30.56
CA GLY A 257 5.41 4.50 30.43
C GLY A 257 5.88 4.13 29.02
N ILE A 258 5.49 4.85 27.99
CA ILE A 258 5.92 4.61 26.59
C ILE A 258 6.45 5.90 25.99
N HIS A 259 7.67 5.89 25.49
CA HIS A 259 8.34 7.06 24.91
C HIS A 259 9.08 6.71 23.64
N LEU A 260 9.02 7.60 22.66
CA LEU A 260 9.88 7.56 21.48
C LEU A 260 11.26 8.10 21.82
N ASP A 261 12.30 7.37 21.45
CA ASP A 261 13.65 7.93 21.35
C ASP A 261 13.83 8.53 19.94
N PRO A 262 13.85 9.85 19.78
CA PRO A 262 13.90 10.49 18.46
C PRO A 262 15.23 10.30 17.75
N LYS A 263 16.32 9.93 18.47
CA LYS A 263 17.63 9.70 17.87
C LYS A 263 17.76 8.32 17.25
N THR A 264 17.17 7.32 17.89
CA THR A 264 17.26 5.92 17.47
C THR A 264 15.98 5.44 16.75
N LEU A 265 14.92 6.25 16.77
CA LEU A 265 13.58 5.91 16.25
C LEU A 265 13.03 4.62 16.87
N THR A 266 13.36 4.37 18.14
CA THR A 266 12.90 3.20 18.88
C THR A 266 11.88 3.61 19.95
N ILE A 267 10.92 2.73 20.20
CA ILE A 267 9.90 2.93 21.23
C ILE A 267 10.40 2.26 22.51
N LYS A 268 10.60 3.04 23.57
CA LYS A 268 11.05 2.57 24.88
C LYS A 268 9.87 2.46 25.83
N VAL A 269 9.81 1.34 26.55
CA VAL A 269 8.85 1.12 27.64
C VAL A 269 9.60 1.29 28.96
N THR A 270 9.20 2.28 29.74
CA THR A 270 9.71 2.47 31.11
C THR A 270 8.73 1.81 32.07
N ASN A 271 9.25 0.98 33.01
CA ASN A 271 8.40 0.35 34.00
C ASN A 271 7.62 1.43 34.77
N CYS A 272 6.29 1.39 34.67
CA CYS A 272 5.43 2.07 35.63
C CYS A 272 5.64 1.34 36.97
N GLN A 273 6.35 1.98 37.93
CA GLN A 273 6.32 1.59 39.33
C GLN A 273 5.00 2.02 39.95
#